data_5b36754977d710ccef507df28d60dbec
#
_entry.id   5b36754977d710ccef507df28d60dbec
#
_cell.length_a   1.000
_cell.length_b   1.000
_cell.length_c   1.000
_cell.angle_alpha   90.00
_cell.angle_beta   90.00
_cell.angle_gamma   90.00
#
_symmetry.space_group_name_H-M   'P 1'
#
loop_
_entity.id
_entity.type
_entity.pdbx_description
1 polymer ?
#
loop_
_entity_poly.entity_id
_entity_poly.type
_entity_poly.pdbx_seq_one_letter_code
_entity_poly.pdbx_strand_id
1 'polypeptide(L)'
;MPEETHISFEEPLRALAPITLEEMESVKLMNRIDSKYLTDEATLLGILSDAAAAGYRVLVAEDARISPYDSVYFDTDGLKMFSDHHNRRLCRQKVRTRAYVNSGDAYLEIKRKNNKGRTRKKRTGIPIGELPDFRSDEAACRYLAGHSDFEAGQLQPTLETLFERITLVNPAMTERLTIDTRLRFRNIRTGLETSLLDAVIIELKQDGHAASPMKRILLNHRVKPARISKYCIAVTLTDPSAKSNRFKVKVRQIEKTINHKITVV
;
A
#
# COMPACT_ATOMS: atom_id res chain seq x y z
N MET A 1 -7.56 -7.77 -27.04
CA MET A 1 -6.61 -7.12 -26.14
C MET A 1 -5.31 -7.90 -26.25
N PRO A 2 -4.16 -7.30 -26.56
CA PRO A 2 -2.91 -8.03 -26.51
C PRO A 2 -2.72 -8.54 -25.08
N GLU A 3 -2.30 -9.78 -24.90
CA GLU A 3 -1.86 -10.31 -23.61
C GLU A 3 -0.69 -9.42 -23.14
N GLU A 4 -0.91 -8.65 -22.09
CA GLU A 4 0.16 -7.92 -21.43
C GLU A 4 1.11 -8.98 -20.84
N THR A 5 2.30 -9.10 -21.43
CA THR A 5 3.34 -10.02 -20.97
C THR A 5 3.85 -9.52 -19.62
N HIS A 6 3.21 -9.95 -18.54
CA HIS A 6 3.63 -9.59 -17.19
C HIS A 6 4.88 -10.36 -16.76
N ILE A 7 5.81 -9.67 -16.11
CA ILE A 7 6.99 -10.27 -15.50
C ILE A 7 6.55 -11.21 -14.38
N SER A 8 7.03 -12.46 -14.41
CA SER A 8 6.79 -13.41 -13.31
C SER A 8 7.85 -13.22 -12.22
N PHE A 9 7.40 -13.16 -10.97
CA PHE A 9 8.25 -13.10 -9.78
C PHE A 9 8.41 -14.46 -9.10
N GLU A 10 7.81 -15.53 -9.60
CA GLU A 10 7.83 -16.84 -8.95
C GLU A 10 9.24 -17.39 -8.76
N GLU A 11 10.04 -17.41 -9.83
CA GLU A 11 11.39 -17.94 -9.78
C GLU A 11 12.30 -17.15 -8.84
N PRO A 12 12.40 -15.80 -8.94
CA PRO A 12 13.15 -14.99 -7.99
C PRO A 12 12.69 -15.18 -6.53
N LEU A 13 11.40 -15.36 -6.30
CA LEU A 13 10.88 -15.57 -4.96
C LEU A 13 11.19 -16.97 -4.41
N ARG A 14 11.36 -17.99 -5.26
CA ARG A 14 11.79 -19.33 -4.83
C ARG A 14 13.20 -19.34 -4.26
N ALA A 15 14.05 -18.42 -4.70
CA ALA A 15 15.42 -18.27 -4.18
C ALA A 15 15.47 -17.71 -2.74
N LEU A 16 14.40 -17.11 -2.27
CA LEU A 16 14.28 -16.58 -0.90
C LEU A 16 13.78 -17.68 0.05
N ALA A 17 14.43 -17.86 1.20
CA ALA A 17 13.93 -18.78 2.22
C ALA A 17 12.55 -18.32 2.75
N PRO A 18 11.62 -19.24 3.06
CA PRO A 18 10.32 -18.87 3.58
C PRO A 18 10.38 -18.39 5.03
N ILE A 19 9.43 -17.54 5.40
CA ILE A 19 9.11 -17.18 6.79
C ILE A 19 7.60 -17.24 6.99
N THR A 20 7.14 -17.74 8.14
CA THR A 20 5.71 -17.79 8.47
C THR A 20 5.19 -16.48 9.04
N LEU A 21 3.86 -16.35 9.11
CA LEU A 21 3.23 -15.18 9.73
C LEU A 21 3.56 -15.09 11.22
N GLU A 22 3.57 -16.24 11.92
CA GLU A 22 3.89 -16.34 13.33
C GLU A 22 5.32 -15.89 13.63
N GLU A 23 6.30 -16.39 12.87
CA GLU A 23 7.69 -15.94 12.98
C GLU A 23 7.80 -14.43 12.74
N MET A 24 7.04 -13.88 11.77
CA MET A 24 7.04 -12.45 11.44
C MET A 24 6.42 -11.56 12.51
N GLU A 25 5.50 -12.07 13.34
CA GLU A 25 4.93 -11.32 14.46
C GLU A 25 5.99 -10.99 15.54
N SER A 26 7.05 -11.78 15.63
CA SER A 26 8.19 -11.51 16.50
C SER A 26 9.00 -10.27 16.10
N VAL A 27 8.89 -9.80 14.84
CA VAL A 27 9.54 -8.58 14.34
C VAL A 27 8.86 -7.34 14.92
N LYS A 28 9.16 -7.06 16.19
CA LYS A 28 8.62 -5.88 16.93
C LYS A 28 9.45 -4.64 16.59
N LEU A 29 9.07 -3.92 15.55
CA LEU A 29 9.67 -2.62 15.21
C LEU A 29 9.04 -1.51 16.05
N MET A 30 9.54 -1.31 17.28
CA MET A 30 8.94 -0.39 18.28
C MET A 30 9.10 1.08 17.89
N ASN A 31 10.28 1.49 17.40
CA ASN A 31 10.61 2.85 16.99
C ASN A 31 10.89 2.92 15.48
N ARG A 32 9.93 2.43 14.68
CA ARG A 32 10.16 2.25 13.25
C ARG A 32 10.20 3.54 12.47
N ILE A 33 11.08 3.53 11.48
CA ILE A 33 11.13 4.51 10.40
C ILE A 33 10.53 3.86 9.14
N ASP A 34 9.49 4.48 8.60
CA ASP A 34 8.81 4.01 7.38
C ASP A 34 9.30 4.85 6.18
N SER A 35 9.97 4.22 5.23
CA SER A 35 10.42 4.83 3.97
C SER A 35 9.74 4.17 2.79
N LYS A 36 9.37 4.96 1.78
CA LYS A 36 8.77 4.44 0.56
C LYS A 36 9.67 4.69 -0.62
N TYR A 37 9.58 3.79 -1.59
CA TYR A 37 10.34 3.84 -2.82
C TYR A 37 9.43 3.49 -3.99
N LEU A 38 9.79 3.97 -5.18
CA LEU A 38 9.10 3.69 -6.42
C LEU A 38 10.12 3.15 -7.42
N THR A 39 9.78 2.05 -8.06
CA THR A 39 10.54 1.44 -9.14
C THR A 39 9.59 0.75 -10.13
N ASP A 40 10.13 0.01 -11.07
CA ASP A 40 9.42 -0.82 -12.03
C ASP A 40 9.66 -2.31 -11.78
N GLU A 41 8.92 -3.17 -12.48
CA GLU A 41 9.01 -4.63 -12.32
C GLU A 41 10.36 -5.19 -12.75
N ALA A 42 10.98 -4.63 -13.81
CA ALA A 42 12.29 -5.11 -14.29
C ALA A 42 13.40 -4.85 -13.26
N THR A 43 13.40 -3.66 -12.65
CA THR A 43 14.31 -3.32 -11.56
C THR A 43 14.05 -4.18 -10.32
N LEU A 44 12.80 -4.54 -10.04
CA LEU A 44 12.44 -5.38 -8.90
C LEU A 44 13.08 -6.77 -8.99
N LEU A 45 13.23 -7.36 -10.18
CA LEU A 45 13.92 -8.66 -10.35
C LEU A 45 15.35 -8.63 -9.77
N GLY A 46 16.10 -7.59 -10.10
CA GLY A 46 17.46 -7.42 -9.57
C GLY A 46 17.47 -7.20 -8.05
N ILE A 47 16.52 -6.42 -7.52
CA ILE A 47 16.37 -6.20 -6.08
C ILE A 47 16.07 -7.51 -5.34
N LEU A 48 15.20 -8.36 -5.89
CA LEU A 48 14.86 -9.67 -5.31
C LEU A 48 16.07 -10.62 -5.31
N SER A 49 16.86 -10.62 -6.39
CA SER A 49 18.10 -11.38 -6.49
C SER A 49 19.11 -10.96 -5.42
N ASP A 50 19.37 -9.65 -5.29
CA ASP A 50 20.29 -9.12 -4.28
C ASP A 50 19.78 -9.36 -2.86
N ALA A 51 18.44 -9.29 -2.65
CA ALA A 51 17.83 -9.60 -1.36
C ALA A 51 18.02 -11.08 -0.99
N ALA A 52 17.88 -12.00 -1.95
CA ALA A 52 18.13 -13.43 -1.73
C ALA A 52 19.61 -13.66 -1.36
N ALA A 53 20.55 -13.05 -2.10
CA ALA A 53 22.00 -13.12 -1.79
C ALA A 53 22.33 -12.52 -0.41
N ALA A 54 21.57 -11.54 0.05
CA ALA A 54 21.70 -10.94 1.38
C ALA A 54 20.97 -11.73 2.49
N GLY A 55 20.38 -12.89 2.18
CA GLY A 55 19.73 -13.78 3.13
C GLY A 55 18.33 -13.33 3.59
N TYR A 56 17.66 -12.44 2.84
CA TYR A 56 16.28 -12.10 3.14
C TYR A 56 15.38 -13.31 3.01
N ARG A 57 14.32 -13.32 3.83
CA ARG A 57 13.28 -14.34 3.82
C ARG A 57 11.99 -13.74 3.28
N VAL A 58 11.19 -14.53 2.56
CA VAL A 58 9.89 -14.12 2.02
C VAL A 58 8.76 -14.71 2.85
N LEU A 59 7.76 -13.91 3.18
CA LEU A 59 6.55 -14.38 3.83
C LEU A 59 5.81 -15.35 2.93
N VAL A 60 5.51 -16.52 3.48
CA VAL A 60 4.59 -17.50 2.89
C VAL A 60 3.32 -17.51 3.74
N ALA A 61 2.19 -17.18 3.13
CA ALA A 61 0.88 -17.19 3.75
C ALA A 61 -0.08 -17.96 2.84
N GLU A 62 -0.82 -18.94 3.39
CA GLU A 62 -1.69 -19.82 2.61
C GLU A 62 -0.95 -20.40 1.38
N ASP A 63 0.24 -20.95 1.60
CA ASP A 63 1.15 -21.53 0.60
C ASP A 63 1.58 -20.58 -0.54
N ALA A 64 1.26 -19.30 -0.44
CA ALA A 64 1.60 -18.29 -1.43
C ALA A 64 2.68 -17.30 -0.95
N ARG A 65 3.63 -16.97 -1.83
CA ARG A 65 4.67 -15.94 -1.62
C ARG A 65 4.21 -14.55 -2.07
N ILE A 66 3.14 -14.50 -2.84
CA ILE A 66 2.48 -13.30 -3.32
C ILE A 66 1.06 -13.34 -2.80
N SER A 67 0.66 -12.30 -2.07
CA SER A 67 -0.67 -12.21 -1.48
C SER A 67 -1.48 -11.11 -2.18
N PRO A 68 -2.63 -11.41 -2.78
CA PRO A 68 -3.52 -10.41 -3.32
C PRO A 68 -4.24 -9.66 -2.20
N TYR A 69 -4.39 -8.36 -2.40
CA TYR A 69 -5.05 -7.44 -1.48
C TYR A 69 -6.15 -6.68 -2.20
N ASP A 70 -7.29 -6.59 -1.55
CA ASP A 70 -8.35 -5.69 -1.94
C ASP A 70 -8.59 -4.66 -0.82
N SER A 71 -8.78 -3.40 -1.17
CA SER A 71 -9.05 -2.36 -0.18
C SER A 71 -9.94 -1.28 -0.76
N VAL A 72 -11.00 -0.93 -0.04
CA VAL A 72 -11.86 0.20 -0.36
C VAL A 72 -11.55 1.35 0.59
N TYR A 73 -11.19 2.50 0.04
CA TYR A 73 -11.00 3.73 0.80
C TYR A 73 -12.30 4.51 0.88
N PHE A 74 -12.53 5.06 2.07
CA PHE A 74 -13.67 5.92 2.37
C PHE A 74 -13.21 7.36 2.55
N ASP A 75 -14.03 8.29 2.07
CA ASP A 75 -13.85 9.72 2.28
C ASP A 75 -15.22 10.40 2.39
N THR A 76 -15.26 11.66 2.76
CA THR A 76 -16.47 12.47 2.71
C THR A 76 -16.81 12.85 1.27
N ASP A 77 -18.03 13.31 1.00
CA ASP A 77 -18.44 13.79 -0.32
C ASP A 77 -17.50 14.88 -0.86
N GLY A 78 -17.02 15.77 -0.01
CA GLY A 78 -16.05 16.81 -0.35
C GLY A 78 -14.60 16.36 -0.37
N LEU A 79 -14.31 15.04 -0.33
CA LEU A 79 -12.96 14.48 -0.32
C LEU A 79 -12.05 15.12 0.75
N LYS A 80 -12.55 15.22 1.98
CA LYS A 80 -11.85 15.87 3.11
C LYS A 80 -10.50 15.22 3.42
N MET A 81 -10.45 13.88 3.48
CA MET A 81 -9.20 13.15 3.79
C MET A 81 -8.18 13.27 2.66
N PHE A 82 -8.64 13.27 1.40
CA PHE A 82 -7.81 13.56 0.23
C PHE A 82 -7.27 14.99 0.29
N SER A 83 -8.15 15.97 0.52
CA SER A 83 -7.83 17.39 0.59
C SER A 83 -6.85 17.71 1.72
N ASP A 84 -7.02 17.09 2.88
CA ASP A 84 -6.07 17.24 4.00
C ASP A 84 -4.69 16.68 3.64
N HIS A 85 -4.63 15.59 2.92
CA HIS A 85 -3.36 15.05 2.43
C HIS A 85 -2.75 15.95 1.35
N HIS A 86 -3.54 16.41 0.40
CA HIS A 86 -3.12 17.35 -0.65
C HIS A 86 -2.54 18.62 -0.03
N ASN A 87 -3.23 19.19 0.93
CA ASN A 87 -2.85 20.45 1.61
C ASN A 87 -1.75 20.26 2.67
N ARG A 88 -1.21 19.03 2.82
CA ARG A 88 -0.16 18.68 3.78
C ARG A 88 -0.55 18.96 5.24
N ARG A 89 -1.85 18.86 5.58
CA ARG A 89 -2.30 18.98 6.96
C ARG A 89 -1.51 18.02 7.85
N LEU A 90 -1.05 18.49 8.99
CA LEU A 90 -0.29 17.65 9.93
C LEU A 90 -1.19 16.58 10.53
N CYS A 91 -2.34 16.99 11.07
CA CYS A 91 -3.38 16.07 11.53
C CYS A 91 -4.24 15.65 10.34
N ARG A 92 -4.32 14.34 10.09
CA ARG A 92 -5.14 13.79 9.02
C ARG A 92 -5.44 12.32 9.26
N GLN A 93 -6.50 11.84 8.64
CA GLN A 93 -6.96 10.47 8.76
C GLN A 93 -7.02 9.79 7.41
N LYS A 94 -7.16 8.48 7.45
CA LYS A 94 -7.58 7.61 6.35
C LYS A 94 -8.41 6.48 6.95
N VAL A 95 -9.53 6.21 6.33
CA VAL A 95 -10.40 5.09 6.63
C VAL A 95 -10.46 4.19 5.41
N ARG A 96 -10.34 2.90 5.62
CA ARG A 96 -10.51 1.91 4.57
C ARG A 96 -10.93 0.57 5.15
N THR A 97 -11.62 -0.21 4.37
CA THR A 97 -11.71 -1.65 4.52
C THR A 97 -10.55 -2.31 3.77
N ARG A 98 -10.19 -3.53 4.17
CA ARG A 98 -9.15 -4.30 3.51
C ARG A 98 -9.39 -5.79 3.69
N ALA A 99 -9.37 -6.52 2.59
CA ALA A 99 -9.31 -7.97 2.57
C ALA A 99 -7.89 -8.48 2.28
N TYR A 100 -7.55 -9.56 2.94
CA TYR A 100 -6.45 -10.46 2.63
C TYR A 100 -7.08 -11.62 1.85
N VAL A 101 -7.01 -11.56 0.52
CA VAL A 101 -7.84 -12.41 -0.34
C VAL A 101 -7.61 -13.91 -0.10
N ASN A 102 -6.35 -14.31 0.16
CA ASN A 102 -6.00 -15.72 0.37
C ASN A 102 -6.62 -16.30 1.66
N SER A 103 -6.63 -15.53 2.77
CA SER A 103 -7.20 -16.00 4.05
C SER A 103 -8.69 -15.68 4.19
N GLY A 104 -9.25 -14.83 3.35
CA GLY A 104 -10.64 -14.35 3.46
C GLY A 104 -10.86 -13.37 4.61
N ASP A 105 -9.82 -12.97 5.33
CA ASP A 105 -9.93 -12.00 6.41
C ASP A 105 -10.18 -10.60 5.90
N ALA A 106 -11.11 -9.89 6.51
CA ALA A 106 -11.37 -8.48 6.21
C ALA A 106 -11.34 -7.61 7.46
N TYR A 107 -10.90 -6.37 7.30
CA TYR A 107 -10.71 -5.42 8.40
C TYR A 107 -11.15 -4.01 8.02
N LEU A 108 -11.79 -3.31 8.93
CA LEU A 108 -11.86 -1.86 8.92
C LEU A 108 -10.59 -1.29 9.56
N GLU A 109 -9.86 -0.46 8.81
CA GLU A 109 -8.59 0.15 9.23
C GLU A 109 -8.68 1.68 9.28
N ILE A 110 -8.32 2.25 10.42
CA ILE A 110 -8.28 3.70 10.64
C ILE A 110 -6.84 4.10 10.89
N LYS A 111 -6.31 5.00 10.06
CA LYS A 111 -4.98 5.59 10.26
C LYS A 111 -5.12 7.07 10.60
N ARG A 112 -4.59 7.47 11.76
CA ARG A 112 -4.54 8.87 12.21
C ARG A 112 -3.10 9.31 12.31
N LYS A 113 -2.78 10.44 11.69
CA LYS A 113 -1.50 11.13 11.86
C LYS A 113 -1.71 12.36 12.72
N ASN A 114 -0.88 12.55 13.75
CA ASN A 114 -0.92 13.71 14.63
C ASN A 114 0.05 14.81 14.18
N ASN A 115 0.02 15.95 14.87
CA ASN A 115 0.89 17.11 14.62
C ASN A 115 2.39 16.83 14.87
N LYS A 116 2.72 15.83 15.69
CA LYS A 116 4.10 15.37 15.94
C LYS A 116 4.62 14.40 14.87
N GLY A 117 3.85 14.18 13.78
CA GLY A 117 4.22 13.31 12.68
C GLY A 117 4.00 11.81 12.94
N ARG A 118 3.61 11.40 14.15
CA ARG A 118 3.33 10.01 14.50
C ARG A 118 2.02 9.54 13.87
N THR A 119 2.04 8.34 13.31
CA THR A 119 0.86 7.68 12.75
C THR A 119 0.44 6.54 13.69
N ARG A 120 -0.83 6.56 14.11
CA ARG A 120 -1.47 5.44 14.81
C ARG A 120 -2.37 4.71 13.83
N LYS A 121 -2.32 3.39 13.84
CA LYS A 121 -3.23 2.50 13.11
C LYS A 121 -4.07 1.72 14.12
N LYS A 122 -5.37 1.74 13.92
CA LYS A 122 -6.35 0.90 14.60
C LYS A 122 -7.07 0.05 13.58
N ARG A 123 -7.44 -1.18 13.91
CA ARG A 123 -8.23 -2.05 13.05
C ARG A 123 -9.18 -2.93 13.86
N THR A 124 -10.28 -3.29 13.27
CA THR A 124 -11.22 -4.33 13.74
C THR A 124 -11.57 -5.26 12.59
N GLY A 125 -11.84 -6.53 12.87
CA GLY A 125 -12.37 -7.47 11.89
C GLY A 125 -13.77 -7.03 11.43
N ILE A 126 -14.10 -7.31 10.18
CA ILE A 126 -15.42 -7.15 9.59
C ILE A 126 -15.76 -8.40 8.75
N PRO A 127 -17.03 -8.73 8.55
CA PRO A 127 -17.39 -9.75 7.56
C PRO A 127 -16.87 -9.39 6.17
N ILE A 128 -16.45 -10.39 5.39
CA ILE A 128 -15.91 -10.15 4.04
C ILE A 128 -16.93 -9.46 3.13
N GLY A 129 -18.21 -9.73 3.29
CA GLY A 129 -19.28 -9.07 2.55
C GLY A 129 -19.39 -7.58 2.80
N GLU A 130 -18.87 -7.08 3.92
CA GLU A 130 -18.83 -5.66 4.28
C GLU A 130 -17.60 -4.93 3.71
N LEU A 131 -16.75 -5.63 2.93
CA LEU A 131 -15.57 -5.02 2.32
C LEU A 131 -15.91 -3.81 1.43
N PRO A 132 -16.93 -3.86 0.56
CA PRO A 132 -17.26 -2.73 -0.29
C PRO A 132 -17.83 -1.55 0.49
N ASP A 133 -18.60 -1.84 1.56
CA ASP A 133 -19.24 -0.82 2.39
C ASP A 133 -19.55 -1.34 3.80
N PHE A 134 -18.76 -0.96 4.78
CA PHE A 134 -18.90 -1.39 6.17
C PHE A 134 -20.04 -0.73 6.94
N ARG A 135 -20.76 0.22 6.33
CA ARG A 135 -21.73 1.07 7.04
C ARG A 135 -22.99 0.33 7.52
N SER A 136 -23.25 -0.86 7.00
CA SER A 136 -24.30 -1.77 7.50
C SER A 136 -23.89 -2.55 8.75
N ASP A 137 -22.59 -2.65 9.05
CA ASP A 137 -22.08 -3.29 10.26
C ASP A 137 -22.04 -2.31 11.45
N GLU A 138 -22.99 -2.44 12.37
CA GLU A 138 -23.06 -1.59 13.57
C GLU A 138 -21.80 -1.67 14.45
N ALA A 139 -21.13 -2.83 14.54
CA ALA A 139 -19.93 -2.98 15.34
C ALA A 139 -18.77 -2.21 14.71
N ALA A 140 -18.64 -2.24 13.38
CA ALA A 140 -17.69 -1.44 12.62
C ALA A 140 -17.98 0.06 12.77
N CYS A 141 -19.25 0.47 12.70
CA CYS A 141 -19.66 1.86 12.90
C CYS A 141 -19.30 2.37 14.30
N ARG A 142 -19.61 1.61 15.36
CA ARG A 142 -19.21 1.94 16.73
C ARG A 142 -17.70 2.02 16.89
N TYR A 143 -16.97 1.09 16.25
CA TYR A 143 -15.51 1.12 16.27
C TYR A 143 -14.95 2.36 15.58
N LEU A 144 -15.50 2.75 14.43
CA LEU A 144 -15.12 3.97 13.73
C LEU A 144 -15.32 5.20 14.63
N ALA A 145 -16.52 5.35 15.23
CA ALA A 145 -16.85 6.49 16.10
C ALA A 145 -15.88 6.63 17.29
N GLY A 146 -15.40 5.51 17.86
CA GLY A 146 -14.42 5.52 18.95
C GLY A 146 -12.98 5.85 18.52
N HIS A 147 -12.66 5.80 17.22
CA HIS A 147 -11.27 5.89 16.75
C HIS A 147 -11.03 6.90 15.63
N SER A 148 -12.08 7.54 15.11
CA SER A 148 -12.05 8.52 14.02
C SER A 148 -12.69 9.84 14.47
N ASP A 149 -12.41 10.93 13.74
CA ASP A 149 -13.12 12.20 13.86
C ASP A 149 -14.34 12.26 12.92
N PHE A 150 -14.64 11.14 12.23
CA PHE A 150 -15.75 11.00 11.30
C PHE A 150 -16.71 9.90 11.78
N GLU A 151 -17.99 10.14 11.60
CA GLU A 151 -19.03 9.13 11.76
C GLU A 151 -19.25 8.36 10.43
N ALA A 152 -19.81 7.15 10.50
CA ALA A 152 -20.02 6.31 9.33
C ALA A 152 -20.92 6.98 8.28
N GLY A 153 -21.96 7.70 8.70
CA GLY A 153 -22.86 8.43 7.79
C GLY A 153 -22.21 9.59 7.03
N GLN A 154 -21.03 10.07 7.46
CA GLN A 154 -20.28 11.13 6.79
C GLN A 154 -19.35 10.57 5.70
N LEU A 155 -19.14 9.26 5.66
CA LEU A 155 -18.18 8.60 4.80
C LEU A 155 -18.89 7.85 3.68
N GLN A 156 -18.27 7.87 2.48
CA GLN A 156 -18.71 7.15 1.30
C GLN A 156 -17.57 6.27 0.79
N PRO A 157 -17.83 5.06 0.29
CA PRO A 157 -16.83 4.32 -0.47
C PRO A 157 -16.42 5.15 -1.69
N THR A 158 -15.12 5.40 -1.81
CA THR A 158 -14.58 6.37 -2.77
C THR A 158 -13.69 5.71 -3.81
N LEU A 159 -12.79 4.84 -3.37
CA LEU A 159 -11.77 4.25 -4.23
C LEU A 159 -11.47 2.82 -3.82
N GLU A 160 -11.63 1.89 -4.75
CA GLU A 160 -11.13 0.52 -4.61
C GLU A 160 -9.69 0.41 -5.13
N THR A 161 -8.88 -0.38 -4.46
CA THR A 161 -7.49 -0.64 -4.86
C THR A 161 -7.18 -2.12 -4.76
N LEU A 162 -6.83 -2.72 -5.89
CA LEU A 162 -6.38 -4.10 -6.02
C LEU A 162 -4.86 -4.11 -6.26
N PHE A 163 -4.13 -4.98 -5.59
CA PHE A 163 -2.70 -5.14 -5.81
C PHE A 163 -2.19 -6.45 -5.21
N GLU A 164 -1.06 -6.89 -5.70
CA GLU A 164 -0.33 -8.03 -5.18
C GLU A 164 0.77 -7.56 -4.22
N ARG A 165 1.03 -8.31 -3.17
CA ARG A 165 2.04 -7.98 -2.17
C ARG A 165 3.02 -9.11 -1.92
N ILE A 166 4.29 -8.78 -2.01
CA ILE A 166 5.41 -9.57 -1.51
C ILE A 166 5.88 -8.94 -0.20
N THR A 167 6.18 -9.75 0.81
CA THR A 167 6.72 -9.25 2.08
C THR A 167 8.03 -9.95 2.38
N LEU A 168 9.08 -9.15 2.60
CA LEU A 168 10.42 -9.64 2.94
C LEU A 168 10.83 -9.17 4.33
N VAL A 169 11.69 -9.96 4.98
CA VAL A 169 12.35 -9.62 6.25
C VAL A 169 13.83 -9.95 6.15
N ASN A 170 14.68 -9.14 6.75
CA ASN A 170 16.12 -9.40 6.81
C ASN A 170 16.46 -10.48 7.86
N PRO A 171 17.64 -11.14 7.77
CA PRO A 171 18.03 -12.18 8.73
C PRO A 171 18.06 -11.71 10.18
N ALA A 172 18.42 -10.46 10.43
CA ALA A 172 18.47 -9.85 11.76
C ALA A 172 17.10 -9.48 12.33
N MET A 173 16.01 -9.64 11.58
CA MET A 173 14.63 -9.29 11.98
C MET A 173 14.46 -7.80 12.38
N THR A 174 15.32 -6.92 11.87
CA THR A 174 15.36 -5.48 12.18
C THR A 174 14.70 -4.61 11.12
N GLU A 175 14.36 -5.18 9.98
CA GLU A 175 13.62 -4.49 8.92
C GLU A 175 12.67 -5.43 8.19
N ARG A 176 11.58 -4.86 7.73
CA ARG A 176 10.56 -5.52 6.92
C ARG A 176 10.19 -4.66 5.72
N LEU A 177 10.13 -5.29 4.56
CA LEU A 177 9.64 -4.68 3.34
C LEU A 177 8.26 -5.20 2.99
N THR A 178 7.44 -4.32 2.46
CA THR A 178 6.26 -4.71 1.67
C THR A 178 6.43 -4.14 0.27
N ILE A 179 6.30 -4.98 -0.74
CA ILE A 179 6.48 -4.67 -2.15
C ILE A 179 5.12 -4.87 -2.80
N ASP A 180 4.53 -3.80 -3.31
CA ASP A 180 3.21 -3.80 -3.92
C ASP A 180 3.36 -3.66 -5.43
N THR A 181 2.83 -4.63 -6.17
CA THR A 181 2.87 -4.76 -7.64
C THR A 181 1.46 -4.83 -8.21
N ARG A 182 1.32 -4.74 -9.53
CA ARG A 182 0.06 -4.90 -10.27
C ARG A 182 -1.09 -4.07 -9.73
N LEU A 183 -0.80 -2.80 -9.47
CA LEU A 183 -1.74 -1.86 -8.87
C LEU A 183 -2.87 -1.53 -9.83
N ARG A 184 -4.12 -1.79 -9.43
CA ARG A 184 -5.35 -1.40 -10.14
C ARG A 184 -6.22 -0.56 -9.24
N PHE A 185 -6.93 0.38 -9.82
CA PHE A 185 -7.76 1.33 -9.10
C PHE A 185 -9.09 1.53 -9.82
N ARG A 186 -10.19 1.51 -9.07
CA ARG A 186 -11.51 1.88 -9.53
C ARG A 186 -12.05 2.98 -8.63
N ASN A 187 -12.36 4.13 -9.19
CA ASN A 187 -13.00 5.21 -8.47
C ASN A 187 -14.51 4.96 -8.44
N ILE A 188 -15.04 4.66 -7.27
CA ILE A 188 -16.45 4.30 -7.07
C ILE A 188 -17.38 5.49 -7.34
N ARG A 189 -16.89 6.72 -7.13
CA ARG A 189 -17.67 7.95 -7.31
C ARG A 189 -17.82 8.35 -8.78
N THR A 190 -16.78 8.17 -9.57
CA THR A 190 -16.74 8.61 -10.99
C THR A 190 -16.95 7.47 -11.96
N GLY A 191 -16.80 6.22 -11.52
CA GLY A 191 -16.78 5.03 -12.37
C GLY A 191 -15.48 4.85 -13.16
N LEU A 192 -14.54 5.80 -13.10
CA LEU A 192 -13.28 5.73 -13.85
C LEU A 192 -12.30 4.75 -13.23
N GLU A 193 -11.56 4.05 -14.09
CA GLU A 193 -10.56 3.08 -13.72
C GLU A 193 -9.17 3.46 -14.23
N THR A 194 -8.13 3.00 -13.57
CA THR A 194 -6.74 3.14 -14.02
C THR A 194 -5.87 2.05 -13.41
N SER A 195 -4.73 1.79 -14.01
CA SER A 195 -3.77 0.84 -13.51
C SER A 195 -2.35 1.40 -13.53
N LEU A 196 -1.50 0.86 -12.67
CA LEU A 196 -0.07 1.13 -12.61
C LEU A 196 0.63 -0.24 -12.59
N LEU A 197 0.40 -1.07 -13.61
CA LEU A 197 0.79 -2.48 -13.60
C LEU A 197 2.30 -2.67 -13.50
N ASP A 198 3.07 -1.85 -14.20
CA ASP A 198 4.55 -1.93 -14.19
C ASP A 198 5.19 -1.18 -13.01
N ALA A 199 4.39 -0.40 -12.27
CA ALA A 199 4.91 0.35 -11.12
C ALA A 199 4.96 -0.50 -9.86
N VAL A 200 6.10 -0.47 -9.19
CA VAL A 200 6.34 -1.16 -7.93
C VAL A 200 6.48 -0.15 -6.80
N ILE A 201 5.69 -0.30 -5.74
CA ILE A 201 5.78 0.51 -4.54
C ILE A 201 6.37 -0.32 -3.41
N ILE A 202 7.58 0.03 -2.98
CA ILE A 202 8.25 -0.62 -1.85
C ILE A 202 8.07 0.25 -0.60
N GLU A 203 7.64 -0.35 0.51
CA GLU A 203 7.61 0.29 1.83
C GLU A 203 8.56 -0.47 2.76
N LEU A 204 9.68 0.16 3.08
CA LEU A 204 10.67 -0.33 4.03
C LEU A 204 10.33 0.20 5.42
N LYS A 205 10.18 -0.71 6.37
CA LYS A 205 10.03 -0.43 7.80
C LYS A 205 11.26 -0.96 8.51
N GLN A 206 12.03 -0.09 9.12
CA GLN A 206 13.23 -0.46 9.89
C GLN A 206 13.11 0.00 11.35
N ASP A 207 13.78 -0.70 12.24
CA ASP A 207 13.84 -0.35 13.65
C ASP A 207 14.84 0.79 13.87
N GLY A 208 14.32 1.95 14.28
CA GLY A 208 15.12 3.13 14.60
C GLY A 208 16.14 3.50 13.54
N HIS A 209 17.37 3.72 13.98
CA HIS A 209 18.51 4.08 13.13
C HIS A 209 19.42 2.89 12.79
N ALA A 210 18.96 1.65 13.00
CA ALA A 210 19.73 0.47 12.63
C ALA A 210 20.16 0.54 11.15
N ALA A 211 21.34 -0.03 10.85
CA ALA A 211 21.80 -0.15 9.47
C ALA A 211 20.78 -0.99 8.67
N SER A 212 20.45 -0.52 7.48
CA SER A 212 19.51 -1.21 6.60
C SER A 212 20.22 -1.74 5.36
N PRO A 213 20.46 -3.05 5.27
CA PRO A 213 21.01 -3.65 4.06
C PRO A 213 20.15 -3.35 2.82
N MET A 214 18.81 -3.33 2.98
CA MET A 214 17.90 -3.01 1.88
C MET A 214 18.10 -1.60 1.32
N LYS A 215 18.40 -0.62 2.14
CA LYS A 215 18.71 0.74 1.62
C LYS A 215 19.91 0.74 0.69
N ARG A 216 20.93 -0.08 0.97
CA ARG A 216 22.10 -0.22 0.10
C ARG A 216 21.73 -0.93 -1.20
N ILE A 217 20.95 -2.01 -1.13
CA ILE A 217 20.42 -2.70 -2.32
C ILE A 217 19.65 -1.70 -3.20
N LEU A 218 18.67 -0.99 -2.63
CA LEU A 218 17.89 0.00 -3.37
C LEU A 218 18.76 1.10 -4.00
N LEU A 219 19.79 1.56 -3.29
CA LEU A 219 20.72 2.56 -3.81
C LEU A 219 21.53 2.01 -5.00
N ASN A 220 22.02 0.77 -4.94
CA ASN A 220 22.74 0.11 -6.02
C ASN A 220 21.88 0.02 -7.30
N HIS A 221 20.58 -0.23 -7.14
CA HIS A 221 19.58 -0.20 -8.23
C HIS A 221 19.07 1.21 -8.56
N ARG A 222 19.71 2.29 -8.02
CA ARG A 222 19.35 3.69 -8.25
C ARG A 222 17.90 4.04 -7.85
N VAL A 223 17.28 3.23 -6.99
CA VAL A 223 15.90 3.45 -6.50
C VAL A 223 15.91 4.47 -5.37
N LYS A 224 15.28 5.61 -5.59
CA LYS A 224 15.25 6.74 -4.65
C LYS A 224 14.00 6.74 -3.78
N PRO A 225 14.08 7.27 -2.54
CA PRO A 225 12.90 7.46 -1.70
C PRO A 225 11.82 8.29 -2.39
N ALA A 226 10.57 7.85 -2.27
CA ALA A 226 9.42 8.51 -2.87
C ALA A 226 8.29 8.68 -1.86
N ARG A 227 7.58 9.81 -1.91
CA ARG A 227 6.40 10.05 -1.06
C ARG A 227 5.13 9.75 -1.85
N ILE A 228 4.71 8.49 -1.87
CA ILE A 228 3.57 8.00 -2.64
C ILE A 228 2.43 7.59 -1.71
N SER A 229 1.21 7.86 -2.14
CA SER A 229 -0.03 7.39 -1.53
C SER A 229 -0.92 6.82 -2.64
N LYS A 230 -1.19 5.50 -2.64
CA LYS A 230 -2.10 4.85 -3.58
C LYS A 230 -3.42 5.62 -3.70
N TYR A 231 -4.10 5.85 -2.59
CA TYR A 231 -5.34 6.62 -2.54
C TYR A 231 -5.23 7.98 -3.25
N CYS A 232 -4.24 8.80 -2.88
CA CYS A 232 -4.15 10.14 -3.44
C CYS A 232 -3.74 10.15 -4.92
N ILE A 233 -2.90 9.22 -5.37
CA ILE A 233 -2.53 9.12 -6.78
C ILE A 233 -3.74 8.67 -7.60
N ALA A 234 -4.44 7.63 -7.15
CA ALA A 234 -5.60 7.12 -7.87
C ALA A 234 -6.73 8.15 -7.96
N VAL A 235 -7.10 8.82 -6.86
CA VAL A 235 -8.09 9.91 -6.90
C VAL A 235 -7.63 11.04 -7.85
N THR A 236 -6.34 11.41 -7.84
CA THR A 236 -5.81 12.43 -8.77
C THR A 236 -5.98 12.04 -10.23
N LEU A 237 -5.85 10.76 -10.55
CA LEU A 237 -5.97 10.25 -11.91
C LEU A 237 -7.43 10.10 -12.34
N THR A 238 -8.29 9.62 -11.45
CA THR A 238 -9.65 9.16 -11.77
C THR A 238 -10.77 10.13 -11.34
N ASP A 239 -10.45 11.24 -10.69
CA ASP A 239 -11.43 12.27 -10.35
C ASP A 239 -11.01 13.64 -10.90
N PRO A 240 -11.56 14.05 -12.05
CA PRO A 240 -11.25 15.35 -12.66
C PRO A 240 -11.60 16.56 -11.77
N SER A 241 -12.55 16.40 -10.84
CA SER A 241 -12.95 17.47 -9.91
C SER A 241 -11.99 17.62 -8.74
N ALA A 242 -11.16 16.60 -8.47
CA ALA A 242 -10.25 16.59 -7.35
C ALA A 242 -9.07 17.57 -7.55
N LYS A 243 -8.71 18.29 -6.49
CA LYS A 243 -7.59 19.23 -6.51
C LYS A 243 -6.26 18.48 -6.68
N SER A 244 -5.67 18.49 -7.88
CA SER A 244 -4.56 17.60 -8.27
C SER A 244 -3.17 18.23 -8.32
N ASN A 245 -3.05 19.58 -8.22
CA ASN A 245 -1.80 20.31 -8.52
C ASN A 245 -0.54 19.74 -7.86
N ARG A 246 -0.61 19.39 -6.57
CA ARG A 246 0.55 18.87 -5.81
C ARG A 246 0.89 17.42 -6.11
N PHE A 247 0.01 16.70 -6.80
CA PHE A 247 0.24 15.31 -7.17
C PHE A 247 0.69 15.15 -8.63
N LYS A 248 0.52 16.17 -9.50
CA LYS A 248 0.95 16.13 -10.91
C LYS A 248 2.43 15.74 -11.07
N VAL A 249 3.31 16.29 -10.22
CA VAL A 249 4.75 15.95 -10.25
C VAL A 249 4.97 14.47 -9.91
N LYS A 250 4.16 13.92 -8.98
CA LYS A 250 4.26 12.51 -8.59
C LYS A 250 3.73 11.58 -9.67
N VAL A 251 2.65 11.95 -10.34
CA VAL A 251 2.14 11.21 -11.50
C VAL A 251 3.21 11.16 -12.59
N ARG A 252 3.81 12.31 -12.96
CA ARG A 252 4.92 12.36 -13.93
C ARG A 252 6.12 11.52 -13.49
N GLN A 253 6.42 11.47 -12.18
CA GLN A 253 7.49 10.63 -11.65
C GLN A 253 7.17 9.14 -11.86
N ILE A 254 5.92 8.72 -11.63
CA ILE A 254 5.48 7.34 -11.88
C ILE A 254 5.60 7.03 -13.37
N GLU A 255 5.02 7.85 -14.26
CA GLU A 255 5.09 7.69 -15.71
C GLU A 255 6.55 7.59 -16.21
N LYS A 256 7.44 8.41 -15.65
CA LYS A 256 8.87 8.34 -15.97
C LYS A 256 9.51 7.03 -15.51
N THR A 257 9.09 6.50 -14.35
CA THR A 257 9.63 5.25 -13.80
C THR A 257 9.20 4.05 -14.64
N ILE A 258 7.93 4.01 -15.05
CA ILE A 258 7.37 2.91 -15.86
C ILE A 258 7.56 3.12 -17.37
N ASN A 259 8.15 4.25 -17.77
CA ASN A 259 8.45 4.62 -19.17
C ASN A 259 7.24 4.68 -20.12
N HIS A 260 6.03 4.88 -19.59
CA HIS A 260 4.83 5.11 -20.40
C HIS A 260 3.82 6.01 -19.68
N LYS A 261 2.79 6.47 -20.42
CA LYS A 261 1.71 7.27 -19.88
C LYS A 261 0.67 6.38 -19.19
N ILE A 262 0.12 6.91 -18.08
CA ILE A 262 -0.96 6.25 -17.36
C ILE A 262 -2.27 6.50 -18.10
N THR A 263 -2.98 5.43 -18.45
CA THR A 263 -4.29 5.50 -19.09
C THR A 263 -5.39 5.45 -18.03
N VAL A 264 -6.44 6.21 -18.25
CA VAL A 264 -7.67 6.21 -17.44
C VAL A 264 -8.81 5.83 -18.37
N VAL A 265 -9.63 4.89 -17.96
CA VAL A 265 -10.78 4.37 -18.71
C VAL A 265 -12.06 4.48 -17.92
#